data_890610dab1f4c421bc5e8899418f8b6c
#
_entry.id   890610dab1f4c421bc5e8899418f8b6c
#
_cell.length_a   1.000
_cell.length_b   1.000
_cell.length_c   1.000
_cell.angle_alpha   90.00
_cell.angle_beta   90.00
_cell.angle_gamma   90.00
#
_symmetry.space_group_name_H-M   'P 1'
#
loop_
_entity.id
_entity.type
_entity.pdbx_description
1 polymer ?
#
loop_
_entity_poly.entity_id
_entity_poly.type
_entity_poly.pdbx_seq_one_letter_code
_entity_poly.pdbx_strand_id
1 'polypeptide(L)'
;MPVADLSRMARRTTNDERPTTNARLLIWLSFVGRWSFVVGLALLLSGCLLTSGERPSMDALPDGGNVSTTFVGATGSAERTIETGANGATMNAIVIVQAERGELRLELLNPDGNVAFSVQARPDEQVTRRGDVLTDEQGRLRYRVIAQGARNGGYQVLYQRAAQ
;
A
#
# COMPACT_ATOMS: atom_id res chain seq x y z
N MET A 1 -47.31 -71.13 -52.64
CA MET A 1 -46.26 -70.60 -53.53
C MET A 1 -45.87 -69.24 -53.13
N PRO A 2 -44.68 -68.83 -53.28
CA PRO A 2 -43.64 -68.85 -52.27
C PRO A 2 -43.07 -67.46 -51.99
N VAL A 3 -42.10 -67.52 -51.13
CA VAL A 3 -40.80 -66.82 -51.12
C VAL A 3 -40.73 -65.57 -50.28
N ALA A 4 -40.07 -65.67 -49.15
CA ALA A 4 -38.71 -65.20 -48.80
C ALA A 4 -38.50 -63.71 -49.08
N ASP A 5 -37.91 -62.92 -48.25
CA ASP A 5 -36.53 -63.03 -47.85
C ASP A 5 -36.09 -61.86 -46.90
N LEU A 6 -35.19 -62.18 -46.08
CA LEU A 6 -34.01 -61.46 -45.67
C LEU A 6 -34.08 -60.12 -44.95
N SER A 7 -33.94 -60.26 -43.69
CA SER A 7 -32.71 -59.81 -42.98
C SER A 7 -32.01 -58.57 -43.54
N ARG A 8 -32.06 -57.53 -42.78
CA ARG A 8 -30.88 -56.69 -42.59
C ARG A 8 -30.75 -56.19 -41.18
N MET A 9 -29.90 -56.86 -40.46
CA MET A 9 -29.25 -56.36 -39.29
C MET A 9 -28.61 -55.02 -39.62
N ALA A 10 -29.10 -53.93 -39.04
CA ALA A 10 -28.35 -52.71 -38.93
C ALA A 10 -27.67 -52.71 -37.57
N ARG A 11 -26.38 -52.98 -37.57
CA ARG A 11 -25.50 -52.81 -36.41
C ARG A 11 -25.53 -51.34 -36.00
N ARG A 12 -26.07 -51.08 -34.83
CA ARG A 12 -25.81 -49.83 -34.11
C ARG A 12 -24.40 -49.91 -33.58
N THR A 13 -23.47 -49.23 -34.21
CA THR A 13 -22.18 -48.88 -33.62
C THR A 13 -22.41 -47.77 -32.62
N THR A 14 -22.45 -48.12 -31.34
CA THR A 14 -22.31 -47.16 -30.25
C THR A 14 -20.86 -46.68 -30.24
N ASN A 15 -20.65 -45.48 -30.76
CA ASN A 15 -19.39 -44.75 -30.53
C ASN A 15 -19.39 -44.30 -29.08
N ASP A 16 -18.73 -45.07 -28.28
CA ASP A 16 -18.37 -44.74 -26.91
C ASP A 16 -17.23 -43.76 -26.95
N GLU A 17 -17.54 -42.48 -27.21
CA GLU A 17 -16.54 -41.39 -27.08
C GLU A 17 -16.27 -41.15 -25.60
N ARG A 18 -15.27 -41.85 -25.09
CA ARG A 18 -14.68 -41.53 -23.78
C ARG A 18 -14.19 -40.08 -23.84
N PRO A 19 -14.66 -39.18 -22.95
CA PRO A 19 -14.13 -37.84 -22.87
C PRO A 19 -12.65 -37.94 -22.50
N THR A 20 -11.79 -37.48 -23.39
CA THR A 20 -10.36 -37.46 -23.20
C THR A 20 -9.97 -36.68 -21.97
N THR A 21 -9.13 -37.29 -21.15
CA THR A 21 -8.60 -36.79 -19.83
C THR A 21 -8.02 -35.37 -19.93
N ASN A 22 -7.72 -34.90 -21.12
CA ASN A 22 -7.15 -33.56 -21.34
C ASN A 22 -8.12 -32.40 -21.17
N ALA A 23 -9.45 -32.61 -21.30
CA ALA A 23 -10.44 -31.55 -21.10
C ALA A 23 -10.57 -31.16 -19.62
N ARG A 24 -10.39 -32.10 -18.71
CA ARG A 24 -10.44 -31.83 -17.26
C ARG A 24 -9.20 -31.10 -16.77
N LEU A 25 -8.05 -31.36 -17.36
CA LEU A 25 -6.79 -30.68 -17.00
C LEU A 25 -6.80 -29.20 -17.41
N LEU A 26 -7.37 -28.90 -18.58
CA LEU A 26 -7.47 -27.51 -19.08
C LEU A 26 -8.45 -26.67 -18.23
N ILE A 27 -9.54 -27.26 -17.73
CA ILE A 27 -10.48 -26.56 -16.87
C ILE A 27 -9.84 -26.25 -15.50
N TRP A 28 -9.04 -27.16 -14.95
CA TRP A 28 -8.32 -26.92 -13.68
C TRP A 28 -7.26 -25.83 -13.82
N LEU A 29 -6.52 -25.78 -14.90
CA LEU A 29 -5.50 -24.74 -15.16
C LEU A 29 -6.12 -23.35 -15.29
N SER A 30 -7.31 -23.22 -15.87
CA SER A 30 -8.00 -21.94 -16.00
C SER A 30 -8.54 -21.42 -14.66
N PHE A 31 -8.95 -22.30 -13.75
CA PHE A 31 -9.39 -21.90 -12.42
C PHE A 31 -8.23 -21.41 -11.53
N VAL A 32 -7.11 -22.12 -11.52
CA VAL A 32 -5.92 -21.73 -10.74
C VAL A 32 -5.35 -20.39 -11.23
N GLY A 33 -5.30 -20.14 -12.53
CA GLY A 33 -4.81 -18.89 -13.10
C GLY A 33 -5.64 -17.67 -12.70
N ARG A 34 -6.98 -17.81 -12.63
CA ARG A 34 -7.87 -16.69 -12.23
C ARG A 34 -7.76 -16.35 -10.75
N TRP A 35 -7.59 -17.32 -9.89
CA TRP A 35 -7.41 -17.09 -8.45
C TRP A 35 -6.04 -16.48 -8.13
N SER A 36 -4.99 -16.91 -8.83
CA SER A 36 -3.64 -16.33 -8.67
C SER A 36 -3.60 -14.85 -9.06
N PHE A 37 -4.35 -14.44 -10.08
CA PHE A 37 -4.41 -13.04 -10.49
C PHE A 37 -5.14 -12.16 -9.48
N VAL A 38 -6.24 -12.65 -8.90
CA VAL A 38 -7.01 -11.92 -7.86
C VAL A 38 -6.18 -11.78 -6.57
N VAL A 39 -5.49 -12.83 -6.14
CA VAL A 39 -4.62 -12.79 -4.96
C VAL A 39 -3.42 -11.88 -5.21
N GLY A 40 -2.81 -11.91 -6.38
CA GLY A 40 -1.72 -11.02 -6.76
C GLY A 40 -2.14 -9.55 -6.79
N LEU A 41 -3.32 -9.23 -7.31
CA LEU A 41 -3.86 -7.86 -7.32
C LEU A 41 -4.19 -7.37 -5.89
N ALA A 42 -4.71 -8.22 -5.02
CA ALA A 42 -5.01 -7.89 -3.63
C ALA A 42 -3.73 -7.56 -2.82
N LEU A 43 -2.61 -8.25 -3.10
CA LEU A 43 -1.33 -7.98 -2.46
C LEU A 43 -0.71 -6.64 -2.93
N LEU A 44 -0.97 -6.20 -4.15
CA LEU A 44 -0.49 -4.91 -4.65
C LEU A 44 -1.24 -3.72 -4.04
N LEU A 45 -2.46 -3.91 -3.55
CA LEU A 45 -3.28 -2.86 -2.90
C LEU A 45 -2.96 -2.69 -1.41
N SER A 46 -2.19 -3.57 -0.79
CA SER A 46 -1.90 -3.56 0.66
C SER A 46 -0.96 -2.44 1.11
N GLY A 47 -0.36 -1.69 0.20
CA GLY A 47 0.64 -0.65 0.49
C GLY A 47 0.17 0.80 0.29
N CYS A 48 -1.05 1.03 -0.22
CA CYS A 48 -1.51 2.38 -0.51
C CYS A 48 -2.22 3.01 0.69
N LEU A 49 -1.82 4.21 1.06
CA LEU A 49 -2.58 5.04 2.00
C LEU A 49 -3.81 5.60 1.29
N LEU A 50 -4.98 5.17 1.73
CA LEU A 50 -6.26 5.73 1.30
C LEU A 50 -6.64 6.87 2.24
N THR A 51 -6.69 8.08 1.72
CA THR A 51 -7.09 9.28 2.47
C THR A 51 -8.35 9.89 1.87
N SER A 52 -9.20 10.44 2.73
CA SER A 52 -10.35 11.25 2.35
C SER A 52 -10.24 12.63 2.98
N GLY A 53 -10.57 13.68 2.24
CA GLY A 53 -10.50 15.05 2.73
C GLY A 53 -9.10 15.52 3.09
N GLU A 54 -8.08 15.01 2.43
CA GLU A 54 -6.69 15.40 2.67
C GLU A 54 -6.45 16.85 2.26
N ARG A 55 -5.81 17.62 3.15
CA ARG A 55 -5.40 19.02 2.94
C ARG A 55 -3.93 19.16 3.34
N PRO A 56 -3.01 19.04 2.39
CA PRO A 56 -1.59 19.30 2.65
C PRO A 56 -1.32 20.81 2.65
N SER A 57 -0.38 21.22 3.50
CA SER A 57 0.23 22.55 3.53
C SER A 57 1.71 22.40 3.69
N MET A 58 2.49 23.19 2.98
CA MET A 58 3.93 23.20 3.05
C MET A 58 4.45 24.63 3.05
N ASP A 59 5.29 24.95 4.04
CA ASP A 59 6.05 26.17 4.13
C ASP A 59 7.53 25.83 4.15
N ALA A 60 8.27 26.21 3.12
CA ALA A 60 9.70 25.97 3.01
C ALA A 60 10.48 27.24 3.33
N LEU A 61 11.51 27.13 4.18
CA LEU A 61 12.46 28.18 4.55
C LEU A 61 13.88 27.73 4.15
N PRO A 62 14.84 28.64 4.00
CA PRO A 62 16.20 28.30 3.56
C PRO A 62 16.89 27.22 4.40
N ASP A 63 16.66 27.22 5.73
CA ASP A 63 17.31 26.29 6.68
C ASP A 63 16.32 25.36 7.36
N GLY A 64 15.07 25.27 6.88
CA GLY A 64 14.05 24.45 7.50
C GLY A 64 12.70 24.57 6.83
N GLY A 65 11.65 24.14 7.54
CA GLY A 65 10.30 24.24 7.03
C GLY A 65 9.28 23.50 7.87
N ASN A 66 8.07 23.52 7.36
CA ASN A 66 6.92 22.90 7.98
C ASN A 66 6.08 22.22 6.90
N VAL A 67 5.76 20.97 7.12
CA VAL A 67 4.78 20.20 6.32
C VAL A 67 3.68 19.78 7.27
N SER A 68 2.44 20.13 6.94
CA SER A 68 1.29 19.66 7.68
C SER A 68 0.26 19.03 6.75
N THR A 69 -0.45 18.05 7.24
CA THR A 69 -1.53 17.39 6.52
C THR A 69 -2.65 17.07 7.49
N THR A 70 -3.86 17.49 7.15
CA THR A 70 -5.08 17.08 7.86
C THR A 70 -5.93 16.20 6.94
N PHE A 71 -6.73 15.32 7.53
CA PHE A 71 -7.61 14.42 6.79
C PHE A 71 -8.88 14.10 7.60
N VAL A 72 -9.94 13.71 6.91
CA VAL A 72 -11.18 13.21 7.51
C VAL A 72 -11.08 11.71 7.80
N GLY A 73 -10.44 10.95 6.92
CA GLY A 73 -10.21 9.52 7.11
C GLY A 73 -8.92 9.06 6.44
N ALA A 74 -8.21 8.11 7.09
CA ALA A 74 -7.00 7.50 6.56
C ALA A 74 -6.88 6.03 6.95
N THR A 75 -6.44 5.20 6.00
CA THR A 75 -6.14 3.78 6.22
C THR A 75 -5.05 3.32 5.25
N GLY A 76 -4.10 2.53 5.73
CA GLY A 76 -2.97 2.03 4.95
C GLY A 76 -1.67 2.75 5.28
N SER A 77 -0.71 2.73 4.35
CA SER A 77 0.58 3.38 4.53
C SER A 77 1.04 4.07 3.25
N ALA A 78 1.78 5.18 3.40
CA ALA A 78 2.46 5.84 2.29
C ALA A 78 3.79 6.40 2.74
N GLU A 79 4.77 6.32 1.87
CA GLU A 79 6.03 7.01 2.01
C GLU A 79 6.00 8.32 1.22
N ARG A 80 6.52 9.38 1.82
CA ARG A 80 6.53 10.73 1.27
C ARG A 80 7.90 11.36 1.45
N THR A 81 8.16 12.37 0.66
CA THR A 81 9.45 13.07 0.63
C THR A 81 9.24 14.57 0.79
N ILE A 82 10.13 15.21 1.53
CA ILE A 82 10.23 16.66 1.67
C ILE A 82 11.56 17.09 1.06
N GLU A 83 11.53 18.01 0.11
CA GLU A 83 12.72 18.62 -0.45
C GLU A 83 13.20 19.71 0.52
N THR A 84 14.32 19.48 1.18
CA THR A 84 14.87 20.41 2.19
C THR A 84 15.97 21.32 1.61
N GLY A 85 16.54 20.95 0.48
CA GLY A 85 17.70 21.63 -0.11
C GLY A 85 19.02 21.45 0.67
N ALA A 86 19.01 20.70 1.77
CA ALA A 86 20.17 20.45 2.63
C ALA A 86 20.70 19.04 2.39
N ASN A 87 21.69 18.91 1.49
CA ASN A 87 22.23 17.63 1.03
C ASN A 87 23.07 16.94 2.12
N GLY A 88 22.76 15.68 2.43
CA GLY A 88 23.50 14.86 3.40
C GLY A 88 23.59 15.49 4.79
N ALA A 89 22.63 16.31 5.18
CA ALA A 89 22.64 17.08 6.41
C ALA A 89 21.81 16.43 7.51
N THR A 90 22.21 16.67 8.75
CA THR A 90 21.38 16.34 9.91
C THR A 90 20.32 17.42 10.09
N MET A 91 19.07 16.99 10.17
CA MET A 91 17.92 17.85 10.45
C MET A 91 17.37 17.53 11.83
N ASN A 92 17.15 18.56 12.63
CA ASN A 92 16.33 18.48 13.85
C ASN A 92 14.87 18.52 13.42
N ALA A 93 14.11 17.48 13.72
CA ALA A 93 12.69 17.40 13.37
C ALA A 93 11.81 17.34 14.62
N ILE A 94 10.69 18.05 14.56
CA ILE A 94 9.60 17.96 15.54
C ILE A 94 8.40 17.40 14.79
N VAL A 95 7.90 16.28 15.22
CA VAL A 95 6.73 15.62 14.65
C VAL A 95 5.58 15.70 15.62
N ILE A 96 4.43 16.15 15.14
CA ILE A 96 3.16 16.21 15.85
C ILE A 96 2.17 15.33 15.11
N VAL A 97 1.52 14.43 15.83
CA VAL A 97 0.54 13.49 15.26
C VAL A 97 -0.70 13.49 16.15
N GLN A 98 -1.89 13.49 15.53
CA GLN A 98 -3.17 13.41 16.23
C GLN A 98 -4.23 12.69 15.40
N ALA A 99 -5.16 12.00 16.06
CA ALA A 99 -6.36 11.44 15.46
C ALA A 99 -7.48 11.34 16.51
N GLU A 100 -8.71 11.67 16.15
CA GLU A 100 -9.86 11.49 17.05
C GLU A 100 -10.23 10.00 17.19
N ARG A 101 -10.02 9.20 16.15
CA ARG A 101 -10.29 7.76 16.16
C ARG A 101 -9.23 7.01 15.38
N GLY A 102 -9.09 5.71 15.71
CA GLY A 102 -8.10 4.85 15.09
C GLY A 102 -6.68 5.18 15.53
N GLU A 103 -5.70 4.73 14.80
CA GLU A 103 -4.28 4.95 15.08
C GLU A 103 -3.61 5.66 13.93
N LEU A 104 -2.73 6.60 14.24
CA LEU A 104 -1.88 7.28 13.28
C LEU A 104 -0.44 7.24 13.76
N ARG A 105 0.45 6.72 12.91
CA ARG A 105 1.88 6.67 13.17
C ARG A 105 2.64 7.34 12.04
N LEU A 106 3.64 8.12 12.39
CA LEU A 106 4.58 8.73 11.46
C LEU A 106 6.00 8.28 11.81
N GLU A 107 6.73 7.83 10.82
CA GLU A 107 8.13 7.41 10.92
C GLU A 107 8.99 8.33 10.06
N LEU A 108 10.04 8.92 10.62
CA LEU A 108 11.08 9.57 9.86
C LEU A 108 12.15 8.54 9.48
N LEU A 109 12.58 8.57 8.22
CA LEU A 109 13.47 7.57 7.65
C LEU A 109 14.82 8.20 7.30
N ASN A 110 15.91 7.53 7.68
CA ASN A 110 17.23 7.83 7.18
C ASN A 110 17.37 7.42 5.70
N PRO A 111 18.39 7.90 4.98
CA PRO A 111 18.62 7.56 3.56
C PRO A 111 18.72 6.05 3.28
N ASP A 112 19.22 5.28 4.22
CA ASP A 112 19.31 3.81 4.15
C ASP A 112 17.97 3.08 4.34
N GLY A 113 16.87 3.84 4.58
CA GLY A 113 15.52 3.31 4.80
C GLY A 113 15.24 2.88 6.24
N ASN A 114 16.23 2.95 7.14
CA ASN A 114 16.02 2.67 8.55
C ASN A 114 15.22 3.80 9.21
N VAL A 115 14.40 3.44 10.20
CA VAL A 115 13.61 4.40 10.97
C VAL A 115 14.54 5.17 11.92
N ALA A 116 14.66 6.47 11.72
CA ALA A 116 15.38 7.37 12.63
C ALA A 116 14.61 7.51 13.95
N PHE A 117 13.33 7.86 13.88
CA PHE A 117 12.41 7.80 15.02
C PHE A 117 10.95 7.74 14.54
N SER A 118 10.06 7.35 15.44
CA SER A 118 8.63 7.25 15.16
C SER A 118 7.78 7.94 16.23
N VAL A 119 6.61 8.40 15.81
CA VAL A 119 5.58 9.00 16.66
C VAL A 119 4.26 8.33 16.36
N GLN A 120 3.54 7.91 17.39
CA GLN A 120 2.23 7.27 17.25
C GLN A 120 1.24 7.96 18.19
N ALA A 121 0.11 8.39 17.65
CA ALA A 121 -1.03 8.88 18.41
C ALA A 121 -2.10 7.79 18.48
N ARG A 122 -2.72 7.69 19.68
CA ARG A 122 -3.92 6.91 19.93
C ARG A 122 -5.16 7.82 19.80
N PRO A 123 -6.37 7.25 19.82
CA PRO A 123 -7.60 8.04 19.77
C PRO A 123 -7.61 9.17 20.81
N ASP A 124 -8.01 10.36 20.36
CA ASP A 124 -8.11 11.59 21.16
C ASP A 124 -6.78 12.05 21.81
N GLU A 125 -5.64 11.57 21.32
CA GLU A 125 -4.32 11.93 21.80
C GLU A 125 -3.56 12.73 20.74
N GLN A 126 -2.93 13.83 21.16
CA GLN A 126 -1.93 14.53 20.38
C GLN A 126 -0.54 14.22 20.95
N VAL A 127 0.31 13.64 20.13
CA VAL A 127 1.68 13.30 20.55
C VAL A 127 2.67 14.14 19.76
N THR A 128 3.62 14.71 20.49
CA THR A 128 4.74 15.47 19.92
C THR A 128 6.05 14.81 20.28
N ARG A 129 6.93 14.63 19.30
CA ARG A 129 8.28 14.10 19.49
C ARG A 129 9.30 14.91 18.72
N ARG A 130 10.49 15.04 19.29
CA ARG A 130 11.68 15.60 18.62
C ARG A 130 12.71 14.50 18.40
N GLY A 131 13.42 14.59 17.29
CA GLY A 131 14.54 13.71 16.97
C GLY A 131 15.34 14.23 15.79
N ASP A 132 16.50 13.62 15.59
CA ASP A 132 17.37 13.93 14.47
C ASP A 132 17.14 12.92 13.34
N VAL A 133 17.25 13.38 12.10
CA VAL A 133 17.13 12.57 10.90
C VAL A 133 18.12 13.07 9.85
N LEU A 134 18.68 12.17 9.06
CA LEU A 134 19.55 12.50 7.94
C LEU A 134 18.76 12.71 6.66
N THR A 135 19.10 13.76 5.91
CA THR A 135 18.67 13.89 4.51
C THR A 135 19.56 13.07 3.59
N ASP A 136 19.07 12.70 2.43
CA ASP A 136 19.88 12.04 1.42
C ASP A 136 20.81 13.03 0.68
N GLU A 137 21.61 12.49 -0.26
CA GLU A 137 22.54 13.27 -1.07
C GLU A 137 21.86 14.33 -1.96
N GLN A 138 20.56 14.18 -2.20
CA GLN A 138 19.73 15.12 -2.95
C GLN A 138 19.01 16.13 -2.05
N GLY A 139 19.24 16.09 -0.73
CA GLY A 139 18.60 16.98 0.25
C GLY A 139 17.14 16.61 0.53
N ARG A 140 16.77 15.34 0.38
CA ARG A 140 15.41 14.86 0.63
C ARG A 140 15.32 14.22 2.00
N LEU A 141 14.30 14.62 2.75
CA LEU A 141 13.88 14.01 4.00
C LEU A 141 12.69 13.09 3.72
N ARG A 142 12.83 11.81 4.05
CA ARG A 142 11.80 10.80 3.80
C ARG A 142 11.02 10.50 5.08
N TYR A 143 9.72 10.31 4.95
CA TYR A 143 8.87 9.90 6.05
C TYR A 143 7.78 8.94 5.58
N ARG A 144 7.33 8.09 6.49
CA ARG A 144 6.25 7.14 6.25
C ARG A 144 5.09 7.42 7.18
N VAL A 145 3.90 7.52 6.60
CA VAL A 145 2.63 7.64 7.33
C VAL A 145 1.95 6.29 7.34
N ILE A 146 1.51 5.84 8.50
CA ILE A 146 0.79 4.58 8.69
C ILE A 146 -0.48 4.91 9.47
N ALA A 147 -1.64 4.58 8.89
CA ALA A 147 -2.94 4.84 9.49
C ALA A 147 -3.76 3.55 9.58
N GLN A 148 -4.39 3.33 10.73
CA GLN A 148 -5.30 2.20 10.95
C GLN A 148 -6.68 2.74 11.34
N GLY A 149 -7.53 3.00 10.32
CA GLY A 149 -8.85 3.56 10.51
C GLY A 149 -8.85 4.93 11.18
N ALA A 150 -7.78 5.72 11.00
CA ALA A 150 -7.66 7.06 11.57
C ALA A 150 -8.73 7.98 11.01
N ARG A 151 -9.37 8.78 11.89
CA ARG A 151 -10.41 9.74 11.50
C ARG A 151 -10.17 11.08 12.17
N ASN A 152 -10.53 12.14 11.43
CA ASN A 152 -10.44 13.55 11.86
C ASN A 152 -9.08 13.80 12.52
N GLY A 153 -8.02 13.57 11.75
CA GLY A 153 -6.66 13.62 12.26
C GLY A 153 -5.74 14.42 11.35
N GLY A 154 -4.49 14.40 11.73
CA GLY A 154 -3.45 15.03 10.96
C GLY A 154 -2.07 14.83 11.56
N TYR A 155 -1.10 15.25 10.82
CA TYR A 155 0.28 15.27 11.25
C TYR A 155 0.97 16.53 10.77
N GLN A 156 2.04 16.90 11.50
CA GLN A 156 2.90 18.01 11.16
C GLN A 156 4.36 17.61 11.37
N VAL A 157 5.20 17.98 10.44
CA VAL A 157 6.66 17.79 10.48
C VAL A 157 7.29 19.16 10.35
N LEU A 158 7.83 19.68 11.45
CA LEU A 158 8.70 20.84 11.43
C LEU A 158 10.13 20.33 11.39
N TYR A 159 10.94 20.91 10.55
CA TYR A 159 12.31 20.51 10.42
C TYR A 159 13.23 21.73 10.27
N GLN A 160 14.43 21.64 10.82
CA GLN A 160 15.44 22.69 10.76
C GLN A 160 16.82 22.05 10.68
N ARG A 161 17.70 22.64 9.93
CA ARG A 161 19.09 22.20 9.86
C ARG A 161 19.74 22.26 11.23
N ALA A 162 20.39 21.17 11.65
CA ALA A 162 21.13 21.16 12.90
C ALA A 162 22.32 22.15 12.79
N ALA A 163 22.51 22.93 13.84
CA ALA A 163 23.72 23.75 13.93
C ALA A 163 24.94 22.84 14.02
N GLN A 164 25.94 23.10 13.20
CA GLN A 164 27.23 22.41 13.21
C GLN A 164 28.11 22.93 14.32
#